data_a711eb1b535c3a2aacd367b63359f603
#
_entry.id   a711eb1b535c3a2aacd367b63359f603
#
_cell.length_a   1.000
_cell.length_b   1.000
_cell.length_c   1.000
_cell.angle_alpha   90.00
_cell.angle_beta   90.00
_cell.angle_gamma   90.00
#
_symmetry.space_group_name_H-M   'P 1'
#
loop_
_entity.id
_entity.type
_entity.pdbx_description
1 polymer ?
#
loop_
_entity_poly.entity_id
_entity_poly.type
_entity_poly.pdbx_seq_one_letter_code
_entity_poly.pdbx_strand_id
1 'polypeptide(L)'
;FSPKTGCIKSWNYRKSWNGKDEWFYPVIIDNMMNLELLYFASKVTGDPHYAEIANSHAITTAREQFREDYSNYHVVNYDPETGKVLHKQTCQGFSDNSAWARGQAWAIYGYTMAYRETKKPEFLEMAQRTAEFWLNHSNLPEDMVPYWDFNAGQEGYVPEWEYDANDFKEIPRDASAAAITASALLELYQYVDKKTGKRYYQAAVKTLKSLAS
;
A
#
# COMPACT_ATOMS: atom_id res chain seq x y z
N PHE A 1 12.79 -13.26 -5.05
CA PHE A 1 11.79 -13.35 -6.11
C PHE A 1 11.50 -14.79 -6.46
N SER A 2 10.23 -15.11 -6.70
CA SER A 2 9.82 -16.41 -7.23
C SER A 2 8.99 -16.22 -8.51
N PRO A 3 9.39 -16.87 -9.62
CA PRO A 3 8.59 -16.84 -10.86
C PRO A 3 7.21 -17.49 -10.70
N LYS A 4 7.06 -18.43 -9.76
CA LYS A 4 5.78 -19.11 -9.49
C LYS A 4 4.74 -18.13 -8.89
N THR A 5 5.17 -17.28 -7.94
CA THR A 5 4.30 -16.27 -7.32
C THR A 5 4.26 -14.97 -8.11
N GLY A 6 5.27 -14.68 -8.91
CA GLY A 6 5.48 -13.40 -9.59
C GLY A 6 5.91 -12.28 -8.64
N CYS A 7 6.26 -12.57 -7.39
CA CYS A 7 6.54 -11.59 -6.35
C CYS A 7 7.87 -11.82 -5.64
N ILE A 8 8.33 -10.76 -4.97
CA ILE A 8 9.44 -10.78 -4.02
C ILE A 8 8.85 -11.09 -2.64
N LYS A 9 9.40 -12.09 -1.97
CA LYS A 9 9.03 -12.48 -0.62
C LYS A 9 9.47 -11.43 0.39
N SER A 10 8.59 -11.08 1.34
CA SER A 10 8.89 -10.08 2.37
C SER A 10 9.62 -10.67 3.57
N TRP A 11 9.17 -11.83 4.04
CA TRP A 11 9.75 -12.51 5.22
C TRP A 11 9.94 -14.00 4.98
N ASN A 12 10.81 -14.60 5.77
CA ASN A 12 10.86 -16.06 5.89
C ASN A 12 9.58 -16.60 6.50
N TYR A 13 9.43 -17.94 6.51
CA TYR A 13 8.32 -18.60 7.16
C TYR A 13 8.08 -18.06 8.57
N ARG A 14 6.82 -17.79 8.88
CA ARG A 14 6.36 -17.47 10.23
C ARG A 14 4.85 -17.74 10.35
N LYS A 15 4.35 -17.75 11.57
CA LYS A 15 2.90 -17.75 11.81
C LYS A 15 2.32 -16.36 11.49
N SER A 16 1.05 -16.34 11.08
CA SER A 16 0.26 -15.13 10.95
C SER A 16 0.21 -14.35 12.28
N TRP A 17 -0.17 -13.09 12.23
CA TRP A 17 -0.21 -12.24 13.42
C TRP A 17 -1.10 -12.82 14.53
N ASN A 18 -2.27 -13.37 14.18
CA ASN A 18 -3.20 -14.01 15.09
C ASN A 18 -2.81 -15.46 15.47
N GLY A 19 -1.71 -15.97 14.92
CA GLY A 19 -1.19 -17.33 15.19
C GLY A 19 -1.99 -18.48 14.58
N LYS A 20 -3.07 -18.21 13.84
CA LYS A 20 -3.97 -19.25 13.30
C LYS A 20 -3.46 -19.87 12.01
N ASP A 21 -2.75 -19.08 11.18
CA ASP A 21 -2.29 -19.48 9.86
C ASP A 21 -0.78 -19.50 9.76
N GLU A 22 -0.26 -20.21 8.77
CA GLU A 22 1.16 -20.28 8.46
C GLU A 22 1.48 -19.50 7.20
N TRP A 23 2.43 -18.58 7.28
CA TRP A 23 2.89 -17.80 6.15
C TRP A 23 4.17 -18.38 5.55
N PHE A 24 4.01 -19.06 4.43
CA PHE A 24 5.13 -19.70 3.71
C PHE A 24 5.84 -18.72 2.77
N TYR A 25 5.06 -17.91 2.05
CA TYR A 25 5.56 -16.91 1.13
C TYR A 25 4.75 -15.60 1.27
N PRO A 26 4.91 -14.89 2.39
CA PRO A 26 4.20 -13.63 2.62
C PRO A 26 4.79 -12.50 1.78
N VAL A 27 3.90 -11.71 1.19
CA VAL A 27 4.20 -10.52 0.41
C VAL A 27 3.39 -9.37 0.96
N ILE A 28 4.06 -8.32 1.44
CA ILE A 28 3.40 -7.12 1.97
C ILE A 28 3.35 -6.02 0.90
N ILE A 29 2.34 -5.17 1.01
CA ILE A 29 2.16 -4.04 0.10
C ILE A 29 3.34 -3.07 0.13
N ASP A 30 4.06 -2.98 1.24
CA ASP A 30 5.27 -2.17 1.44
C ASP A 30 6.38 -2.51 0.44
N ASN A 31 6.42 -3.74 -0.08
CA ASN A 31 7.38 -4.12 -1.11
C ASN A 31 7.31 -3.22 -2.34
N MET A 32 6.17 -2.60 -2.61
CA MET A 32 6.03 -1.67 -3.73
C MET A 32 7.00 -0.49 -3.65
N MET A 33 7.29 0.00 -2.45
CA MET A 33 8.31 1.03 -2.22
C MET A 33 9.71 0.55 -2.63
N ASN A 34 10.05 -0.70 -2.33
CA ASN A 34 11.38 -1.25 -2.57
C ASN A 34 11.69 -1.49 -4.06
N LEU A 35 10.68 -1.50 -4.93
CA LEU A 35 10.86 -1.70 -6.37
C LEU A 35 11.69 -0.58 -7.01
N GLU A 36 11.72 0.61 -6.41
CA GLU A 36 12.53 1.73 -6.88
C GLU A 36 14.02 1.38 -6.97
N LEU A 37 14.53 0.62 -5.98
CA LEU A 37 15.91 0.12 -6.01
C LEU A 37 16.17 -0.81 -7.21
N LEU A 38 15.19 -1.64 -7.59
CA LEU A 38 15.34 -2.54 -8.74
C LEU A 38 15.33 -1.77 -10.07
N TYR A 39 14.45 -0.79 -10.23
CA TYR A 39 14.46 0.08 -11.40
C TYR A 39 15.78 0.87 -11.49
N PHE A 40 16.26 1.40 -10.36
CA PHE A 40 17.56 2.05 -10.30
C PHE A 40 18.71 1.10 -10.69
N ALA A 41 18.73 -0.12 -10.13
CA ALA A 41 19.74 -1.12 -10.46
C ALA A 41 19.74 -1.44 -11.96
N SER A 42 18.56 -1.62 -12.56
CA SER A 42 18.44 -1.87 -14.00
C SER A 42 19.06 -0.74 -14.83
N LYS A 43 18.81 0.52 -14.45
CA LYS A 43 19.39 1.70 -15.14
C LYS A 43 20.91 1.76 -15.01
N VAL A 44 21.44 1.53 -13.82
CA VAL A 44 22.89 1.66 -13.54
C VAL A 44 23.69 0.52 -14.15
N THR A 45 23.19 -0.69 -14.10
CA THR A 45 23.89 -1.90 -14.60
C THR A 45 23.63 -2.17 -16.07
N GLY A 46 22.53 -1.64 -16.63
CA GLY A 46 22.05 -1.99 -17.96
C GLY A 46 21.40 -3.38 -18.04
N ASP A 47 21.23 -4.07 -16.90
CA ASP A 47 20.58 -5.38 -16.85
C ASP A 47 19.05 -5.19 -16.69
N PRO A 48 18.25 -5.59 -17.69
CA PRO A 48 16.79 -5.45 -17.66
C PRO A 48 16.13 -6.37 -16.63
N HIS A 49 16.81 -7.41 -16.17
CA HIS A 49 16.25 -8.41 -15.26
C HIS A 49 15.72 -7.81 -13.96
N TYR A 50 16.39 -6.79 -13.43
CA TYR A 50 15.91 -6.09 -12.24
C TYR A 50 14.56 -5.40 -12.48
N ALA A 51 14.41 -4.71 -13.60
CA ALA A 51 13.14 -4.05 -13.95
C ALA A 51 12.03 -5.07 -14.28
N GLU A 52 12.37 -6.22 -14.86
CA GLU A 52 11.42 -7.32 -15.12
C GLU A 52 10.86 -7.89 -13.80
N ILE A 53 11.70 -8.10 -12.79
CA ILE A 53 11.29 -8.51 -11.46
C ILE A 53 10.37 -7.47 -10.84
N ALA A 54 10.72 -6.19 -10.89
CA ALA A 54 9.90 -5.10 -10.37
C ALA A 54 8.53 -5.04 -11.05
N ASN A 55 8.50 -5.14 -12.38
CA ASN A 55 7.25 -5.17 -13.14
C ASN A 55 6.37 -6.38 -12.79
N SER A 56 6.97 -7.58 -12.71
CA SER A 56 6.25 -8.79 -12.32
C SER A 56 5.61 -8.65 -10.94
N HIS A 57 6.37 -8.12 -9.98
CA HIS A 57 5.88 -7.88 -8.63
C HIS A 57 4.71 -6.88 -8.63
N ALA A 58 4.86 -5.72 -9.28
CA ALA A 58 3.82 -4.68 -9.32
C ALA A 58 2.52 -5.18 -9.98
N ILE A 59 2.62 -5.93 -11.10
CA ILE A 59 1.46 -6.51 -11.79
C ILE A 59 0.75 -7.53 -10.90
N THR A 60 1.49 -8.40 -10.24
CA THR A 60 0.90 -9.42 -9.35
C THR A 60 0.26 -8.76 -8.12
N THR A 61 0.91 -7.75 -7.54
CA THR A 61 0.36 -6.97 -6.43
C THR A 61 -0.95 -6.28 -6.82
N ALA A 62 -1.03 -5.66 -8.01
CA ALA A 62 -2.27 -5.05 -8.51
C ALA A 62 -3.43 -6.06 -8.59
N ARG A 63 -3.14 -7.28 -9.02
CA ARG A 63 -4.14 -8.34 -9.17
C ARG A 63 -4.58 -8.96 -7.85
N GLU A 64 -3.65 -9.15 -6.91
CA GLU A 64 -3.91 -9.99 -5.74
C GLU A 64 -4.10 -9.21 -4.44
N GLN A 65 -3.51 -8.01 -4.29
CA GLN A 65 -3.55 -7.28 -3.01
C GLN A 65 -4.65 -6.23 -2.91
N PHE A 66 -5.41 -5.98 -3.98
CA PHE A 66 -6.46 -4.95 -3.96
C PHE A 66 -7.87 -5.56 -3.91
N ARG A 67 -8.76 -4.83 -3.24
CA ARG A 67 -10.20 -5.04 -3.25
C ARG A 67 -10.84 -4.22 -4.37
N GLU A 68 -12.12 -4.43 -4.62
CA GLU A 68 -12.87 -3.72 -5.68
C GLU A 68 -12.91 -2.19 -5.48
N ASP A 69 -12.85 -1.73 -4.24
CA ASP A 69 -12.81 -0.31 -3.87
C ASP A 69 -11.39 0.30 -3.91
N TYR A 70 -10.39 -0.46 -4.33
CA TYR A 70 -8.96 -0.09 -4.34
C TYR A 70 -8.33 0.10 -2.96
N SER A 71 -8.99 -0.35 -1.90
CA SER A 71 -8.27 -0.63 -0.66
C SER A 71 -7.39 -1.88 -0.82
N ASN A 72 -6.30 -1.97 -0.06
CA ASN A 72 -5.41 -3.12 -0.18
C ASN A 72 -5.36 -3.97 1.10
N TYR A 73 -5.06 -5.25 0.90
CA TYR A 73 -4.62 -6.13 1.98
C TYR A 73 -3.16 -5.83 2.32
N HIS A 74 -2.83 -5.84 3.60
CA HIS A 74 -1.45 -5.65 4.01
C HIS A 74 -0.58 -6.83 3.56
N VAL A 75 -1.04 -8.05 3.78
CA VAL A 75 -0.29 -9.28 3.50
C VAL A 75 -1.08 -10.18 2.56
N VAL A 76 -0.43 -10.65 1.51
CA VAL A 76 -0.89 -11.81 0.73
C VAL A 76 0.12 -12.94 0.90
N ASN A 77 -0.33 -14.08 1.42
CA ASN A 77 0.49 -15.27 1.57
C ASN A 77 0.25 -16.23 0.42
N TYR A 78 1.32 -16.69 -0.20
CA TYR A 78 1.28 -17.60 -1.33
C TYR A 78 1.82 -18.97 -0.96
N ASP A 79 1.32 -19.98 -1.65
CA ASP A 79 1.93 -21.30 -1.71
C ASP A 79 3.22 -21.20 -2.57
N PRO A 80 4.41 -21.50 -2.03
CA PRO A 80 5.66 -21.35 -2.75
C PRO A 80 5.83 -22.34 -3.91
N GLU A 81 5.11 -23.48 -3.89
CA GLU A 81 5.20 -24.52 -4.90
C GLU A 81 4.28 -24.26 -6.09
N THR A 82 3.08 -23.76 -5.84
CA THR A 82 2.06 -23.56 -6.86
C THR A 82 1.90 -22.09 -7.28
N GLY A 83 2.35 -21.15 -6.46
CA GLY A 83 2.15 -19.71 -6.65
C GLY A 83 0.71 -19.25 -6.33
N LYS A 84 -0.16 -20.11 -5.82
CA LYS A 84 -1.54 -19.76 -5.49
C LYS A 84 -1.62 -18.95 -4.20
N VAL A 85 -2.55 -18.01 -4.15
CA VAL A 85 -2.88 -17.27 -2.92
C VAL A 85 -3.51 -18.24 -1.92
N LEU A 86 -2.98 -18.26 -0.70
CA LEU A 86 -3.51 -19.03 0.43
C LEU A 86 -4.36 -18.12 1.33
N HIS A 87 -3.83 -16.94 1.70
CA HIS A 87 -4.49 -16.03 2.62
C HIS A 87 -4.27 -14.58 2.20
N LYS A 88 -5.25 -13.72 2.48
CA LYS A 88 -5.18 -12.26 2.37
C LYS A 88 -5.48 -11.68 3.75
N GLN A 89 -4.49 -11.10 4.40
CA GLN A 89 -4.55 -10.77 5.82
C GLN A 89 -3.87 -9.44 6.14
N THR A 90 -3.90 -9.08 7.41
CA THR A 90 -3.10 -7.98 7.95
C THR A 90 -2.01 -8.48 8.89
N CYS A 91 -1.03 -7.63 9.14
CA CYS A 91 -0.01 -7.80 10.17
C CYS A 91 0.04 -6.58 11.09
N GLN A 92 -0.19 -5.39 10.54
CA GLN A 92 -0.14 -4.12 11.26
C GLN A 92 -1.47 -3.35 11.20
N GLY A 93 -2.44 -3.80 10.41
CA GLY A 93 -3.77 -3.19 10.33
C GLY A 93 -4.71 -3.69 11.43
N PHE A 94 -5.88 -3.11 11.49
CA PHE A 94 -6.89 -3.37 12.51
C PHE A 94 -7.51 -4.76 12.38
N SER A 95 -7.86 -5.17 11.17
CA SER A 95 -8.39 -6.50 10.87
C SER A 95 -8.00 -6.96 9.46
N ASP A 96 -8.19 -8.23 9.13
CA ASP A 96 -7.82 -8.77 7.81
C ASP A 96 -8.60 -8.12 6.66
N ASN A 97 -9.77 -7.59 6.92
CA ASN A 97 -10.61 -6.90 5.94
C ASN A 97 -10.57 -5.36 6.05
N SER A 98 -9.81 -4.80 6.98
CA SER A 98 -9.61 -3.35 7.11
C SER A 98 -8.56 -2.80 6.15
N ALA A 99 -8.45 -1.47 6.10
CA ALA A 99 -7.48 -0.76 5.27
C ALA A 99 -6.44 -0.06 6.15
N TRP A 100 -5.32 -0.73 6.38
CA TRP A 100 -4.19 -0.14 7.09
C TRP A 100 -3.63 1.08 6.34
N ALA A 101 -3.62 2.25 6.99
CA ALA A 101 -3.35 3.52 6.33
C ALA A 101 -1.96 3.57 5.66
N ARG A 102 -0.93 3.08 6.32
CA ARG A 102 0.42 3.09 5.75
C ARG A 102 0.57 2.15 4.56
N GLY A 103 -0.18 1.04 4.55
CA GLY A 103 -0.26 0.16 3.38
C GLY A 103 -0.89 0.87 2.16
N GLN A 104 -1.96 1.65 2.38
CA GLN A 104 -2.54 2.47 1.33
C GLN A 104 -1.54 3.52 0.82
N ALA A 105 -0.81 4.17 1.73
CA ALA A 105 0.21 5.15 1.39
C ALA A 105 1.33 4.53 0.53
N TRP A 106 1.84 3.36 0.91
CA TRP A 106 2.85 2.65 0.12
C TRP A 106 2.37 2.22 -1.25
N ALA A 107 1.09 1.90 -1.39
CA ALA A 107 0.49 1.59 -2.70
C ALA A 107 0.46 2.84 -3.60
N ILE A 108 0.01 4.00 -3.10
CA ILE A 108 0.00 5.25 -3.88
C ILE A 108 1.44 5.59 -4.31
N TYR A 109 2.39 5.56 -3.37
CA TYR A 109 3.80 5.83 -3.66
C TYR A 109 4.37 4.86 -4.70
N GLY A 110 4.23 3.56 -4.45
CA GLY A 110 4.85 2.53 -5.26
C GLY A 110 4.32 2.49 -6.69
N TYR A 111 3.01 2.67 -6.90
CA TYR A 111 2.45 2.70 -8.25
C TYR A 111 2.74 4.02 -8.97
N THR A 112 2.82 5.14 -8.27
CA THR A 112 3.27 6.42 -8.85
C THR A 112 4.71 6.29 -9.34
N MET A 113 5.60 5.75 -8.51
CA MET A 113 6.98 5.46 -8.83
C MET A 113 7.11 4.45 -10.00
N ALA A 114 6.36 3.35 -9.97
CA ALA A 114 6.38 2.37 -11.05
C ALA A 114 5.92 2.97 -12.39
N TYR A 115 4.93 3.88 -12.37
CA TYR A 115 4.56 4.64 -13.56
C TYR A 115 5.67 5.59 -14.01
N ARG A 116 6.33 6.29 -13.09
CA ARG A 116 7.50 7.13 -13.43
C ARG A 116 8.54 6.36 -14.23
N GLU A 117 8.84 5.14 -13.76
CA GLU A 117 9.90 4.31 -14.31
C GLU A 117 9.54 3.61 -15.63
N THR A 118 8.26 3.26 -15.81
CA THR A 118 7.84 2.38 -16.92
C THR A 118 6.94 3.04 -17.94
N LYS A 119 6.25 4.12 -17.55
CA LYS A 119 5.16 4.78 -18.31
C LYS A 119 3.99 3.84 -18.65
N LYS A 120 3.85 2.72 -17.95
CA LYS A 120 2.73 1.79 -18.14
C LYS A 120 1.44 2.39 -17.58
N PRO A 121 0.39 2.59 -18.41
CA PRO A 121 -0.83 3.27 -17.98
C PRO A 121 -1.57 2.54 -16.86
N GLU A 122 -1.47 1.22 -16.78
CA GLU A 122 -2.04 0.42 -15.70
C GLU A 122 -1.50 0.80 -14.32
N PHE A 123 -0.23 1.20 -14.21
CA PHE A 123 0.34 1.64 -12.93
C PHE A 123 -0.14 3.05 -12.56
N LEU A 124 -0.34 3.92 -13.55
CA LEU A 124 -0.97 5.23 -13.30
C LEU A 124 -2.40 5.07 -12.81
N GLU A 125 -3.16 4.18 -13.44
CA GLU A 125 -4.53 3.89 -13.00
C GLU A 125 -4.56 3.38 -11.55
N MET A 126 -3.70 2.43 -11.18
CA MET A 126 -3.60 1.93 -9.80
C MET A 126 -3.27 3.05 -8.82
N ALA A 127 -2.31 3.92 -9.14
CA ALA A 127 -1.95 5.07 -8.30
C ALA A 127 -3.14 6.02 -8.11
N GLN A 128 -3.85 6.37 -9.19
CA GLN A 128 -5.02 7.24 -9.14
C GLN A 128 -6.16 6.63 -8.35
N ARG A 129 -6.52 5.37 -8.60
CA ARG A 129 -7.61 4.68 -7.90
C ARG A 129 -7.35 4.57 -6.39
N THR A 130 -6.13 4.22 -6.01
CA THR A 130 -5.75 4.16 -4.59
C THR A 130 -5.73 5.55 -3.94
N ALA A 131 -5.30 6.59 -4.67
CA ALA A 131 -5.38 7.97 -4.20
C ALA A 131 -6.83 8.44 -4.03
N GLU A 132 -7.72 8.05 -4.94
CA GLU A 132 -9.15 8.35 -4.83
C GLU A 132 -9.81 7.64 -3.64
N PHE A 133 -9.47 6.36 -3.37
CA PHE A 133 -9.88 5.69 -2.14
C PHE A 133 -9.47 6.51 -0.91
N TRP A 134 -8.18 6.89 -0.82
CA TRP A 134 -7.66 7.68 0.30
C TRP A 134 -8.41 9.00 0.49
N LEU A 135 -8.48 9.80 -0.57
CA LEU A 135 -9.00 11.17 -0.51
C LEU A 135 -10.52 11.27 -0.35
N ASN A 136 -11.25 10.20 -0.66
CA ASN A 136 -12.71 10.14 -0.56
C ASN A 136 -13.19 9.31 0.64
N HIS A 137 -12.27 8.69 1.40
CA HIS A 137 -12.67 7.86 2.51
C HIS A 137 -13.34 8.68 3.61
N SER A 138 -14.53 8.26 4.05
CA SER A 138 -15.36 9.00 5.03
C SER A 138 -14.68 9.19 6.38
N ASN A 139 -13.72 8.32 6.71
CA ASN A 139 -12.97 8.35 7.98
C ASN A 139 -11.60 9.06 7.85
N LEU A 140 -11.32 9.72 6.72
CA LEU A 140 -10.14 10.58 6.62
C LEU A 140 -10.43 11.92 7.33
N PRO A 141 -9.66 12.27 8.38
CA PRO A 141 -9.86 13.53 9.09
C PRO A 141 -9.64 14.75 8.21
N GLU A 142 -10.28 15.88 8.58
CA GLU A 142 -10.16 17.12 7.80
C GLU A 142 -8.72 17.61 7.63
N ASP A 143 -7.87 17.39 8.63
CA ASP A 143 -6.45 17.78 8.59
C ASP A 143 -5.59 16.89 7.66
N MET A 144 -6.18 15.85 7.05
CA MET A 144 -5.55 14.91 6.12
C MET A 144 -4.48 14.00 6.74
N VAL A 145 -4.35 13.97 8.07
CA VAL A 145 -3.53 12.98 8.77
C VAL A 145 -4.44 11.80 9.11
N PRO A 146 -4.27 10.61 8.53
CA PRO A 146 -5.21 9.52 8.71
C PRO A 146 -5.13 8.91 10.11
N TYR A 147 -6.17 8.22 10.52
CA TYR A 147 -6.05 7.20 11.54
C TYR A 147 -5.10 6.10 11.04
N TRP A 148 -4.48 5.37 11.98
CA TRP A 148 -3.53 4.31 11.63
C TRP A 148 -4.12 3.18 10.76
N ASP A 149 -5.43 3.03 10.82
CA ASP A 149 -6.24 2.18 9.95
C ASP A 149 -7.56 2.90 9.66
N PHE A 150 -7.99 2.91 8.41
CA PHE A 150 -9.19 3.63 7.97
C PHE A 150 -10.48 3.08 8.59
N ASN A 151 -10.46 1.83 9.05
CA ASN A 151 -11.62 1.14 9.58
C ASN A 151 -11.51 0.87 11.10
N ALA A 152 -10.45 1.33 11.76
CA ALA A 152 -10.29 1.16 13.19
C ALA A 152 -11.49 1.75 13.95
N GLY A 153 -12.12 0.93 14.78
CA GLY A 153 -13.28 1.34 15.58
C GLY A 153 -14.60 1.47 14.80
N GLN A 154 -14.62 1.16 13.50
CA GLN A 154 -15.87 1.16 12.73
C GLN A 154 -16.67 -0.13 12.92
N GLU A 155 -17.99 -0.02 12.84
CA GLU A 155 -18.89 -1.17 12.88
C GLU A 155 -18.57 -2.17 11.76
N GLY A 156 -18.58 -3.46 12.08
CA GLY A 156 -18.26 -4.55 11.15
C GLY A 156 -16.78 -4.90 11.03
N TYR A 157 -15.90 -4.15 11.68
CA TYR A 157 -14.46 -4.44 11.72
C TYR A 157 -14.06 -4.85 13.14
N VAL A 158 -13.62 -6.09 13.29
CA VAL A 158 -13.20 -6.65 14.57
C VAL A 158 -11.78 -7.17 14.44
N PRO A 159 -10.83 -6.72 15.28
CA PRO A 159 -9.48 -7.27 15.26
C PRO A 159 -9.49 -8.72 15.69
N GLU A 160 -8.68 -9.55 15.02
CA GLU A 160 -8.52 -10.97 15.37
C GLU A 160 -7.43 -11.21 16.43
N TRP A 161 -6.88 -10.15 16.98
CA TRP A 161 -5.82 -10.15 17.99
C TRP A 161 -6.23 -9.29 19.19
N GLU A 162 -5.49 -9.39 20.27
CA GLU A 162 -5.76 -8.62 21.49
C GLU A 162 -5.49 -7.12 21.23
N TYR A 163 -6.53 -6.43 20.79
CA TYR A 163 -6.56 -4.98 20.63
C TYR A 163 -7.81 -4.44 21.30
N ASP A 164 -7.64 -3.58 22.27
CA ASP A 164 -8.74 -2.82 22.86
C ASP A 164 -8.64 -1.36 22.42
N ALA A 165 -9.62 -0.91 21.64
CA ALA A 165 -9.71 0.50 21.25
C ALA A 165 -9.86 1.43 22.47
N ASN A 166 -10.36 0.91 23.61
CA ASN A 166 -10.50 1.67 24.85
C ASN A 166 -9.17 1.93 25.56
N ASP A 167 -8.08 1.24 25.19
CA ASP A 167 -6.72 1.52 25.68
C ASP A 167 -6.24 2.91 25.22
N PHE A 168 -6.89 3.50 24.22
CA PHE A 168 -6.57 4.80 23.68
C PHE A 168 -7.73 5.76 23.90
N LYS A 169 -7.46 6.95 24.41
CA LYS A 169 -8.47 8.01 24.52
C LYS A 169 -9.03 8.43 23.17
N GLU A 170 -8.18 8.35 22.14
CA GLU A 170 -8.47 8.65 20.74
C GLU A 170 -7.80 7.61 19.85
N ILE A 171 -8.42 7.29 18.73
CA ILE A 171 -7.80 6.39 17.73
C ILE A 171 -6.48 7.01 17.26
N PRO A 172 -5.35 6.28 17.36
CA PRO A 172 -4.05 6.81 16.95
C PRO A 172 -4.01 7.25 15.49
N ARG A 173 -3.22 8.28 15.23
CA ARG A 173 -2.99 8.84 13.89
C ARG A 173 -1.67 8.31 13.32
N ASP A 174 -1.58 8.14 12.00
CA ASP A 174 -0.35 7.71 11.33
C ASP A 174 0.28 8.86 10.54
N ALA A 175 1.19 9.59 11.20
CA ALA A 175 1.96 10.66 10.57
C ALA A 175 2.88 10.16 9.45
N SER A 176 3.39 8.91 9.54
CA SER A 176 4.19 8.30 8.49
C SER A 176 3.36 8.07 7.21
N ALA A 177 2.16 7.50 7.35
CA ALA A 177 1.24 7.33 6.23
C ALA A 177 0.88 8.66 5.57
N ALA A 178 0.64 9.72 6.37
CA ALA A 178 0.40 11.06 5.87
C ALA A 178 1.58 11.61 5.06
N ALA A 179 2.80 11.50 5.58
CA ALA A 179 4.01 11.99 4.90
C ALA A 179 4.28 11.26 3.58
N ILE A 180 4.14 9.92 3.57
CA ILE A 180 4.31 9.09 2.38
C ILE A 180 3.27 9.45 1.32
N THR A 181 2.00 9.59 1.72
CA THR A 181 0.93 9.97 0.79
C THR A 181 1.14 11.38 0.24
N ALA A 182 1.54 12.35 1.07
CA ALA A 182 1.85 13.70 0.60
C ALA A 182 2.97 13.69 -0.44
N SER A 183 4.05 12.93 -0.20
CA SER A 183 5.15 12.75 -1.16
C SER A 183 4.65 12.14 -2.47
N ALA A 184 3.87 11.08 -2.39
CA ALA A 184 3.31 10.41 -3.57
C ALA A 184 2.38 11.33 -4.38
N LEU A 185 1.51 12.09 -3.72
CA LEU A 185 0.59 13.02 -4.38
C LEU A 185 1.33 14.20 -5.03
N LEU A 186 2.46 14.67 -4.44
CA LEU A 186 3.33 15.70 -5.03
C LEU A 186 4.08 15.22 -6.26
N GLU A 187 4.15 13.95 -6.52
CA GLU A 187 4.62 13.40 -7.78
C GLU A 187 3.44 13.10 -8.73
N LEU A 188 2.42 12.40 -8.23
CA LEU A 188 1.28 11.93 -9.03
C LEU A 188 0.52 13.09 -9.73
N TYR A 189 0.42 14.27 -9.08
CA TYR A 189 -0.27 15.43 -9.66
C TYR A 189 0.27 15.85 -11.03
N GLN A 190 1.52 15.51 -11.34
CA GLN A 190 2.19 15.86 -12.60
C GLN A 190 1.78 14.95 -13.78
N TYR A 191 1.17 13.82 -13.48
CA TYR A 191 0.85 12.76 -14.44
C TYR A 191 -0.64 12.69 -14.81
N VAL A 192 -1.46 13.52 -14.19
CA VAL A 192 -2.91 13.51 -14.35
C VAL A 192 -3.41 14.83 -14.98
N ASP A 193 -4.70 14.91 -15.30
CA ASP A 193 -5.27 16.16 -15.80
C ASP A 193 -5.19 17.30 -14.76
N LYS A 194 -5.29 18.55 -15.25
CA LYS A 194 -5.12 19.76 -14.41
C LYS A 194 -6.06 19.83 -13.21
N LYS A 195 -7.30 19.35 -13.34
CA LYS A 195 -8.31 19.41 -12.27
C LYS A 195 -7.96 18.41 -11.17
N THR A 196 -7.69 17.17 -11.54
CA THR A 196 -7.25 16.11 -10.64
C THR A 196 -5.91 16.45 -9.99
N GLY A 197 -4.95 16.91 -10.78
CA GLY A 197 -3.63 17.31 -10.28
C GLY A 197 -3.69 18.46 -9.26
N LYS A 198 -4.53 19.48 -9.52
CA LYS A 198 -4.76 20.54 -8.52
C LYS A 198 -5.28 20.01 -7.20
N ARG A 199 -6.22 19.05 -7.23
CA ARG A 199 -6.77 18.43 -6.03
C ARG A 199 -5.70 17.66 -5.27
N TYR A 200 -4.88 16.85 -5.95
CA TYR A 200 -3.78 16.08 -5.33
C TYR A 200 -2.74 17.01 -4.69
N TYR A 201 -2.33 18.04 -5.41
CA TYR A 201 -1.40 19.04 -4.88
C TYR A 201 -1.94 19.74 -3.64
N GLN A 202 -3.20 20.16 -3.66
CA GLN A 202 -3.83 20.83 -2.51
C GLN A 202 -3.94 19.91 -1.29
N ALA A 203 -4.29 18.63 -1.50
CA ALA A 203 -4.33 17.63 -0.45
C ALA A 203 -2.95 17.42 0.17
N ALA A 204 -1.91 17.25 -0.65
CA ALA A 204 -0.54 17.09 -0.17
C ALA A 204 -0.05 18.29 0.64
N VAL A 205 -0.30 19.52 0.14
CA VAL A 205 0.07 20.76 0.87
C VAL A 205 -0.66 20.87 2.20
N LYS A 206 -1.95 20.51 2.24
CA LYS A 206 -2.75 20.52 3.49
C LYS A 206 -2.17 19.51 4.48
N THR A 207 -1.89 18.28 4.04
CA THR A 207 -1.27 17.23 4.86
C THR A 207 0.07 17.70 5.46
N LEU A 208 0.96 18.26 4.63
CA LEU A 208 2.26 18.74 5.10
C LEU A 208 2.16 19.89 6.10
N LYS A 209 1.21 20.80 5.91
CA LYS A 209 0.94 21.87 6.91
C LYS A 209 0.46 21.29 8.23
N SER A 210 -0.43 20.31 8.19
CA SER A 210 -0.92 19.65 9.41
C SER A 210 0.17 18.86 10.15
N LEU A 211 1.11 18.26 9.41
CA LEU A 211 2.26 17.57 10.03
C LEU A 211 3.30 18.54 10.62
N ALA A 212 3.33 19.79 10.17
CA ALA A 212 4.27 20.81 10.63
C ALA A 212 3.74 21.68 11.78
N SER A 213 2.45 21.56 12.12
CA SER A 213 1.78 22.30 13.21
C SER A 213 1.91 21.58 14.55
#